data_03bebf6467d8a1136cac28137088e1bd
#
_entry.id   03bebf6467d8a1136cac28137088e1bd
#
_cell.length_a   1.000
_cell.length_b   1.000
_cell.length_c   1.000
_cell.angle_alpha   90.00
_cell.angle_beta   90.00
_cell.angle_gamma   90.00
#
_symmetry.space_group_name_H-M   'P 1'
#
loop_
_entity.id
_entity.type
_entity.pdbx_description
1 polymer ?
#
loop_
_entity_poly.entity_id
_entity_poly.type
_entity_poly.pdbx_seq_one_letter_code
_entity_poly.pdbx_strand_id
1 'polypeptide(L)'
;MIAIGPYRFTEHDARKTLQAAPVVLAMMAAGRDPDPIAVLADRVAALLDAVDPMRLAPEDLPWLLEAVWSTVAAAPGMLRAGGHLPPTQIGSVVQVNTSPGGVPKGPVAEARVAWRGITGDVQKERTHHGRPFQALCLWSAEVIDRLRADGHPIGYGSAGENITIGGLDWDAVRPGVQLQLGTVTCEVWAYAVPCKKNARWLLDGDFGRLHHDRAAAFGGAVSRVYARVTEPGVVCPGDPAVLEP
;
A
#
# COMPACT_ATOMS: atom_id res chain seq x y z
N MET A 1 -2.75 -22.55 -5.42
CA MET A 1 -3.30 -21.37 -4.68
C MET A 1 -3.22 -21.66 -3.20
N ILE A 2 -2.62 -20.75 -2.44
CA ILE A 2 -2.53 -20.82 -0.97
C ILE A 2 -3.58 -19.85 -0.41
N ALA A 3 -4.32 -20.27 0.64
CA ALA A 3 -5.35 -19.48 1.30
C ALA A 3 -4.92 -19.14 2.72
N ILE A 4 -5.01 -17.87 3.11
CA ILE A 4 -4.86 -17.41 4.50
C ILE A 4 -6.08 -16.54 4.79
N GLY A 5 -7.01 -17.05 5.57
CA GLY A 5 -8.31 -16.41 5.75
C GLY A 5 -8.96 -16.11 4.38
N PRO A 6 -9.39 -14.87 4.13
CA PRO A 6 -10.01 -14.49 2.85
C PRO A 6 -9.00 -14.28 1.72
N TYR A 7 -7.71 -14.16 2.01
CA TYR A 7 -6.67 -13.87 1.03
C TYR A 7 -6.28 -15.11 0.23
N ARG A 8 -5.96 -14.90 -1.04
CA ARG A 8 -5.54 -15.95 -1.98
C ARG A 8 -4.22 -15.56 -2.62
N PHE A 9 -3.25 -16.46 -2.56
CA PHE A 9 -1.89 -16.29 -3.08
C PHE A 9 -1.62 -17.31 -4.17
N THR A 10 -1.07 -16.88 -5.29
CA THR A 10 -0.32 -17.79 -6.16
C THR A 10 0.98 -18.17 -5.46
N GLU A 11 1.68 -19.18 -5.94
CA GLU A 11 3.02 -19.51 -5.44
C GLU A 11 3.97 -18.31 -5.55
N HIS A 12 3.94 -17.61 -6.69
CA HIS A 12 4.73 -16.40 -6.90
C HIS A 12 4.38 -15.29 -5.89
N ASP A 13 3.08 -15.03 -5.66
CA ASP A 13 2.64 -14.05 -4.66
C ASP A 13 3.13 -14.40 -3.26
N ALA A 14 3.08 -15.69 -2.90
CA ALA A 14 3.55 -16.19 -1.61
C ALA A 14 5.04 -15.92 -1.40
N ARG A 15 5.88 -16.36 -2.36
CA ARG A 15 7.34 -16.14 -2.32
C ARG A 15 7.70 -14.66 -2.22
N LYS A 16 7.05 -13.82 -3.02
CA LYS A 16 7.28 -12.37 -3.00
C LYS A 16 6.76 -11.69 -1.74
N THR A 17 5.69 -12.19 -1.13
CA THR A 17 5.20 -11.71 0.17
C THR A 17 6.20 -12.03 1.28
N LEU A 18 6.75 -13.25 1.30
CA LEU A 18 7.79 -13.64 2.25
C LEU A 18 9.04 -12.74 2.12
N GLN A 19 9.50 -12.49 0.90
CA GLN A 19 10.64 -11.58 0.65
C GLN A 19 10.36 -10.14 1.09
N ALA A 20 9.12 -9.67 0.97
CA ALA A 20 8.75 -8.30 1.31
C ALA A 20 8.52 -8.09 2.81
N ALA A 21 8.22 -9.13 3.58
CA ALA A 21 7.80 -9.02 4.97
C ALA A 21 8.77 -8.23 5.87
N PRO A 22 10.10 -8.43 5.83
CA PRO A 22 11.03 -7.63 6.64
C PRO A 22 10.97 -6.14 6.28
N VAL A 23 10.89 -5.82 4.99
CA VAL A 23 10.82 -4.42 4.52
C VAL A 23 9.50 -3.77 4.92
N VAL A 24 8.39 -4.50 4.85
CA VAL A 24 7.07 -4.01 5.29
C VAL A 24 7.09 -3.67 6.78
N LEU A 25 7.64 -4.53 7.64
CA LEU A 25 7.79 -4.24 9.07
C LEU A 25 8.72 -3.05 9.31
N ALA A 26 9.84 -2.96 8.61
CA ALA A 26 10.75 -1.80 8.72
C ALA A 26 10.05 -0.49 8.33
N MET A 27 9.21 -0.49 7.28
CA MET A 27 8.41 0.68 6.91
C MET A 27 7.36 1.02 7.99
N MET A 28 6.77 0.03 8.65
CA MET A 28 5.82 0.25 9.75
C MET A 28 6.52 0.76 11.01
N ALA A 29 7.76 0.38 11.27
CA ALA A 29 8.56 0.86 12.40
C ALA A 29 9.16 2.26 12.17
N ALA A 30 9.35 2.67 10.93
CA ALA A 30 10.08 3.89 10.57
C ALA A 30 9.55 5.15 11.28
N GLY A 31 10.47 5.92 11.85
CA GLY A 31 10.16 7.16 12.58
C GLY A 31 9.50 6.93 13.96
N ARG A 32 9.60 5.73 14.51
CA ARG A 32 9.15 5.37 15.86
C ARG A 32 10.36 4.87 16.67
N ASP A 33 10.68 5.55 17.73
CA ASP A 33 11.80 5.20 18.62
C ASP A 33 11.32 5.27 20.08
N PRO A 34 11.45 4.17 20.89
CA PRO A 34 11.94 2.86 20.46
C PRO A 34 10.99 2.18 19.45
N ASP A 35 11.50 1.23 18.66
CA ASP A 35 10.70 0.46 17.70
C ASP A 35 9.63 -0.38 18.44
N PRO A 36 8.34 -0.04 18.28
CA PRO A 36 7.26 -0.70 19.03
C PRO A 36 6.93 -2.10 18.52
N ILE A 37 7.45 -2.48 17.35
CA ILE A 37 7.19 -3.79 16.70
C ILE A 37 8.47 -4.59 16.45
N ALA A 38 9.59 -4.24 17.10
CA ALA A 38 10.87 -4.95 16.97
C ALA A 38 10.72 -6.47 17.17
N VAL A 39 9.91 -6.89 18.14
CA VAL A 39 9.64 -8.30 18.41
C VAL A 39 9.04 -9.04 17.21
N LEU A 40 8.25 -8.36 16.38
CA LEU A 40 7.68 -8.94 15.15
C LEU A 40 8.74 -9.03 14.05
N ALA A 41 9.62 -8.03 13.95
CA ALA A 41 10.75 -8.05 13.04
C ALA A 41 11.72 -9.19 13.36
N ASP A 42 12.07 -9.38 14.63
CA ASP A 42 12.90 -10.49 15.11
C ASP A 42 12.25 -11.85 14.78
N ARG A 43 10.94 -11.98 15.02
CA ARG A 43 10.21 -13.20 14.70
C ARG A 43 10.20 -13.50 13.20
N VAL A 44 9.98 -12.51 12.34
CA VAL A 44 10.04 -12.69 10.89
C VAL A 44 11.46 -13.04 10.45
N ALA A 45 12.47 -12.37 11.02
CA ALA A 45 13.88 -12.69 10.75
C ALA A 45 14.18 -14.15 11.09
N ALA A 46 13.81 -14.60 12.29
CA ALA A 46 14.01 -15.99 12.72
C ALA A 46 13.30 -17.02 11.82
N LEU A 47 12.09 -16.72 11.33
CA LEU A 47 11.35 -17.57 10.41
C LEU A 47 12.02 -17.67 9.02
N LEU A 48 12.73 -16.63 8.61
CA LEU A 48 13.35 -16.53 7.27
C LEU A 48 14.87 -16.77 7.27
N ASP A 49 15.53 -16.85 8.43
CA ASP A 49 17.00 -16.91 8.54
C ASP A 49 17.61 -18.10 7.81
N ALA A 50 16.98 -19.27 7.90
CA ALA A 50 17.46 -20.50 7.28
C ALA A 50 16.83 -20.79 5.91
N VAL A 51 16.07 -19.85 5.35
CA VAL A 51 15.18 -20.12 4.20
C VAL A 51 15.37 -19.07 3.12
N ASP A 52 15.68 -19.52 1.88
CA ASP A 52 15.48 -18.68 0.70
C ASP A 52 14.02 -18.86 0.19
N PRO A 53 13.14 -17.85 0.37
CA PRO A 53 11.75 -17.97 -0.06
C PRO A 53 11.58 -18.31 -1.54
N MET A 54 12.56 -17.98 -2.39
CA MET A 54 12.50 -18.27 -3.82
C MET A 54 12.84 -19.73 -4.15
N ARG A 55 13.48 -20.44 -3.22
CA ARG A 55 13.91 -21.84 -3.39
C ARG A 55 13.19 -22.80 -2.45
N LEU A 56 12.32 -22.29 -1.58
CA LEU A 56 11.55 -23.13 -0.65
C LEU A 56 10.69 -24.14 -1.43
N ALA A 57 10.59 -25.37 -0.93
CA ALA A 57 9.73 -26.39 -1.53
C ALA A 57 8.26 -25.92 -1.53
N PRO A 58 7.49 -26.19 -2.59
CA PRO A 58 6.10 -25.74 -2.69
C PRO A 58 5.21 -26.20 -1.54
N GLU A 59 5.47 -27.39 -0.98
CA GLU A 59 4.76 -27.96 0.17
C GLU A 59 4.99 -27.20 1.48
N ASP A 60 6.13 -26.52 1.61
CA ASP A 60 6.49 -25.76 2.82
C ASP A 60 6.00 -24.32 2.77
N LEU A 61 5.63 -23.80 1.59
CA LEU A 61 5.16 -22.43 1.42
C LEU A 61 3.94 -22.08 2.26
N PRO A 62 2.88 -22.94 2.39
CA PRO A 62 1.67 -22.55 3.08
C PRO A 62 1.90 -22.20 4.56
N TRP A 63 2.62 -23.05 5.31
CA TRP A 63 2.83 -22.84 6.74
C TRP A 63 3.74 -21.64 7.02
N LEU A 64 4.82 -21.48 6.21
CA LEU A 64 5.72 -20.34 6.39
C LEU A 64 5.03 -19.02 6.03
N LEU A 65 4.28 -19.00 4.93
CA LEU A 65 3.50 -17.83 4.53
C LEU A 65 2.48 -17.45 5.61
N GLU A 66 1.76 -18.41 6.18
CA GLU A 66 0.79 -18.15 7.25
C GLU A 66 1.46 -17.57 8.50
N ALA A 67 2.58 -18.15 8.93
CA ALA A 67 3.32 -17.69 10.08
C ALA A 67 3.85 -16.26 9.89
N VAL A 68 4.47 -15.98 8.74
CA VAL A 68 5.02 -14.64 8.42
C VAL A 68 3.89 -13.63 8.20
N TRP A 69 2.86 -13.97 7.44
CA TRP A 69 1.71 -13.10 7.19
C TRP A 69 1.00 -12.70 8.48
N SER A 70 0.70 -13.67 9.36
CA SER A 70 0.03 -13.41 10.64
C SER A 70 0.89 -12.53 11.55
N THR A 71 2.22 -12.72 11.52
CA THR A 71 3.17 -11.87 12.27
C THR A 71 3.13 -10.43 11.77
N VAL A 72 3.22 -10.20 10.46
CA VAL A 72 3.14 -8.84 9.87
C VAL A 72 1.76 -8.22 10.12
N ALA A 73 0.70 -9.01 10.01
CA ALA A 73 -0.69 -8.55 10.21
C ALA A 73 -0.99 -8.12 11.65
N ALA A 74 -0.18 -8.51 12.62
CA ALA A 74 -0.31 -8.06 14.00
C ALA A 74 0.26 -6.64 14.24
N ALA A 75 1.15 -6.15 13.37
CA ALA A 75 1.85 -4.90 13.57
C ALA A 75 0.92 -3.67 13.70
N PRO A 76 -0.09 -3.44 12.83
CA PRO A 76 -0.99 -2.31 12.99
C PRO A 76 -1.72 -2.29 14.34
N GLY A 77 -2.16 -3.46 14.82
CA GLY A 77 -2.80 -3.61 16.13
C GLY A 77 -1.86 -3.25 17.29
N MET A 78 -0.57 -3.65 17.22
CA MET A 78 0.43 -3.28 18.21
C MET A 78 0.73 -1.78 18.19
N LEU A 79 0.85 -1.18 17.01
CA LEU A 79 1.05 0.27 16.87
C LEU A 79 -0.14 1.05 17.45
N ARG A 80 -1.37 0.59 17.22
CA ARG A 80 -2.58 1.17 17.80
C ARG A 80 -2.58 1.06 19.32
N ALA A 81 -2.37 -0.13 19.86
CA ALA A 81 -2.35 -0.38 21.30
C ALA A 81 -1.26 0.44 22.03
N GLY A 82 -0.13 0.69 21.36
CA GLY A 82 0.96 1.52 21.87
C GLY A 82 0.78 3.03 21.69
N GLY A 83 -0.30 3.49 21.07
CA GLY A 83 -0.53 4.93 20.80
C GLY A 83 0.42 5.52 19.76
N HIS A 84 0.97 4.69 18.87
CA HIS A 84 1.95 5.11 17.86
C HIS A 84 1.31 5.55 16.52
N LEU A 85 -0.01 5.55 16.43
CA LEU A 85 -0.74 5.96 15.23
C LEU A 85 -1.17 7.44 15.34
N PRO A 86 -1.35 8.14 14.21
CA PRO A 86 -1.79 9.52 14.20
C PRO A 86 -3.26 9.61 14.66
N PRO A 87 -3.71 10.80 15.11
CA PRO A 87 -5.11 11.01 15.45
C PRO A 87 -6.02 10.83 14.23
N THR A 88 -7.30 10.59 14.48
CA THR A 88 -8.33 10.51 13.44
C THR A 88 -8.34 11.78 12.58
N GLN A 89 -8.40 11.58 11.27
CA GLN A 89 -8.56 12.65 10.28
C GLN A 89 -9.68 12.29 9.31
N ILE A 90 -10.36 13.29 8.78
CA ILE A 90 -11.46 13.11 7.82
C ILE A 90 -11.13 13.90 6.56
N GLY A 91 -11.03 13.20 5.46
CA GLY A 91 -10.90 13.73 4.11
C GLY A 91 -12.01 13.16 3.21
N SER A 92 -11.76 13.13 1.91
CA SER A 92 -12.70 12.60 0.93
C SER A 92 -12.00 11.84 -0.19
N VAL A 93 -12.71 10.90 -0.78
CA VAL A 93 -12.31 10.25 -2.03
C VAL A 93 -12.53 11.25 -3.17
N VAL A 94 -11.44 11.70 -3.79
CA VAL A 94 -11.50 12.66 -4.91
C VAL A 94 -11.78 11.94 -6.22
N GLN A 95 -11.10 10.83 -6.46
CA GLN A 95 -11.28 10.03 -7.68
C GLN A 95 -10.99 8.56 -7.41
N VAL A 96 -11.76 7.69 -8.03
CA VAL A 96 -11.52 6.25 -8.09
C VAL A 96 -11.07 5.87 -9.49
N ASN A 97 -9.99 5.07 -9.59
CA ASN A 97 -9.32 4.80 -10.86
C ASN A 97 -9.17 3.30 -11.11
N THR A 98 -9.46 2.89 -12.33
CA THR A 98 -9.26 1.50 -12.81
C THR A 98 -8.60 1.48 -14.18
N SER A 99 -8.06 0.32 -14.55
CA SER A 99 -7.46 0.09 -15.87
C SER A 99 -7.61 -1.38 -16.28
N PRO A 100 -7.81 -1.67 -17.55
CA PRO A 100 -7.73 -3.03 -18.09
C PRO A 100 -6.28 -3.57 -18.13
N GLY A 101 -5.32 -2.79 -17.63
CA GLY A 101 -3.92 -3.17 -17.46
C GLY A 101 -2.96 -2.01 -17.74
N GLY A 102 -2.12 -1.72 -16.75
CA GLY A 102 -1.06 -0.70 -16.82
C GLY A 102 -1.49 0.69 -16.35
N VAL A 103 -0.74 1.70 -16.78
CA VAL A 103 -0.91 3.11 -16.41
C VAL A 103 -0.99 3.98 -17.68
N PRO A 104 -1.77 5.07 -17.68
CA PRO A 104 -2.57 5.59 -16.58
C PRO A 104 -3.80 4.71 -16.29
N LYS A 105 -4.38 4.87 -15.09
CA LYS A 105 -5.72 4.39 -14.77
C LYS A 105 -6.73 5.50 -15.03
N GLY A 106 -7.92 5.13 -15.47
CA GLY A 106 -9.01 6.07 -15.75
C GLY A 106 -10.04 6.14 -14.64
N PRO A 107 -10.80 7.26 -14.55
CA PRO A 107 -11.81 7.46 -13.52
C PRO A 107 -13.02 6.55 -13.74
N VAL A 108 -13.62 6.13 -12.63
CA VAL A 108 -14.90 5.44 -12.57
C VAL A 108 -15.81 6.09 -11.53
N ALA A 109 -17.12 6.04 -11.75
CA ALA A 109 -18.10 6.63 -10.85
C ALA A 109 -18.27 5.82 -9.55
N GLU A 110 -18.02 4.53 -9.59
CA GLU A 110 -18.14 3.60 -8.46
C GLU A 110 -17.18 2.44 -8.67
N ALA A 111 -16.62 1.92 -7.59
CA ALA A 111 -15.84 0.69 -7.62
C ALA A 111 -16.21 -0.26 -6.49
N ARG A 112 -16.45 -1.52 -6.84
CA ARG A 112 -16.51 -2.61 -5.87
C ARG A 112 -15.09 -3.06 -5.54
N VAL A 113 -14.74 -3.02 -4.27
CA VAL A 113 -13.45 -3.45 -3.74
C VAL A 113 -13.61 -4.82 -3.08
N ALA A 114 -12.80 -5.77 -3.52
CA ALA A 114 -12.69 -7.11 -2.95
C ALA A 114 -11.33 -7.28 -2.26
N TRP A 115 -11.08 -8.44 -1.67
CA TRP A 115 -9.82 -8.75 -0.95
C TRP A 115 -8.55 -8.60 -1.81
N ARG A 116 -8.68 -8.63 -3.14
CA ARG A 116 -7.56 -8.49 -4.09
C ARG A 116 -7.49 -7.11 -4.75
N GLY A 117 -8.32 -6.16 -4.33
CA GLY A 117 -8.41 -4.83 -4.90
C GLY A 117 -9.72 -4.59 -5.66
N ILE A 118 -9.73 -3.59 -6.53
CA ILE A 118 -10.92 -3.18 -7.29
C ILE A 118 -11.28 -4.24 -8.33
N THR A 119 -12.55 -4.64 -8.34
CA THR A 119 -13.09 -5.57 -9.34
C THR A 119 -13.02 -4.93 -10.74
N GLY A 120 -12.41 -5.63 -11.69
CA GLY A 120 -12.21 -5.14 -13.05
C GLY A 120 -10.90 -4.35 -13.26
N ASP A 121 -10.18 -3.98 -12.19
CA ASP A 121 -8.83 -3.42 -12.30
C ASP A 121 -7.82 -4.54 -12.55
N VAL A 122 -7.01 -4.42 -13.60
CA VAL A 122 -6.02 -5.43 -13.99
C VAL A 122 -4.61 -4.96 -13.67
N GLN A 123 -3.96 -5.66 -12.76
CA GLN A 123 -2.55 -5.47 -12.45
C GLN A 123 -1.70 -6.30 -13.43
N LYS A 124 -1.34 -5.71 -14.57
CA LYS A 124 -0.64 -6.41 -15.65
C LYS A 124 0.76 -6.91 -15.24
N GLU A 125 1.46 -6.16 -14.41
CA GLU A 125 2.84 -6.47 -14.00
C GLU A 125 2.85 -7.24 -12.66
N ARG A 126 2.47 -8.53 -12.73
CA ARG A 126 2.37 -9.40 -11.54
C ARG A 126 3.71 -9.67 -10.84
N THR A 127 4.83 -9.47 -11.51
CA THR A 127 6.17 -9.61 -10.92
C THR A 127 6.40 -8.62 -9.77
N HIS A 128 5.80 -7.43 -9.86
CA HIS A 128 6.00 -6.34 -8.90
C HIS A 128 4.74 -5.94 -8.13
N HIS A 129 3.55 -6.31 -8.60
CA HIS A 129 2.27 -5.90 -8.05
C HIS A 129 1.33 -7.08 -7.80
N GLY A 130 0.23 -6.83 -7.11
CA GLY A 130 -0.89 -7.75 -7.00
C GLY A 130 -0.82 -8.75 -5.86
N ARG A 131 0.06 -8.55 -4.91
CA ARG A 131 0.02 -9.28 -3.64
C ARG A 131 -1.14 -8.74 -2.81
N PRO A 132 -1.72 -9.52 -1.89
CA PRO A 132 -2.83 -9.07 -1.06
C PRO A 132 -2.57 -7.77 -0.29
N PHE A 133 -1.33 -7.51 0.15
CA PHE A 133 -0.98 -6.25 0.80
C PHE A 133 -0.83 -5.05 -0.17
N GLN A 134 -0.89 -5.30 -1.48
CA GLN A 134 -0.90 -4.31 -2.56
C GLN A 134 -2.26 -4.28 -3.27
N ALA A 135 -3.33 -4.66 -2.56
CA ALA A 135 -4.68 -4.72 -3.12
C ALA A 135 -5.15 -3.35 -3.64
N LEU A 136 -4.82 -2.29 -2.90
CA LEU A 136 -5.08 -0.90 -3.29
C LEU A 136 -3.77 -0.10 -3.32
N CYS A 137 -3.68 0.82 -4.28
CA CYS A 137 -2.69 1.87 -4.34
C CYS A 137 -3.41 3.21 -4.13
N LEU A 138 -3.00 3.96 -3.10
CA LEU A 138 -3.64 5.20 -2.67
C LEU A 138 -2.66 6.37 -2.84
N TRP A 139 -3.18 7.57 -3.17
CA TRP A 139 -2.35 8.77 -3.26
C TRP A 139 -3.13 10.04 -2.92
N SER A 140 -2.40 11.09 -2.44
CA SER A 140 -2.96 12.39 -2.12
C SER A 140 -3.26 13.20 -3.38
N ALA A 141 -4.42 13.83 -3.39
CA ALA A 141 -4.79 14.82 -4.40
C ALA A 141 -3.88 16.04 -4.31
N GLU A 142 -3.57 16.51 -3.10
CA GLU A 142 -2.72 17.69 -2.85
C GLU A 142 -1.29 17.48 -3.36
N VAL A 143 -0.75 16.27 -3.20
CA VAL A 143 0.58 15.91 -3.75
C VAL A 143 0.56 15.96 -5.28
N ILE A 144 -0.47 15.39 -5.90
CA ILE A 144 -0.61 15.40 -7.36
C ILE A 144 -0.80 16.83 -7.89
N ASP A 145 -1.65 17.62 -7.23
CA ASP A 145 -1.93 19.00 -7.62
C ASP A 145 -0.70 19.90 -7.46
N ARG A 146 0.10 19.69 -6.41
CA ARG A 146 1.39 20.37 -6.24
C ARG A 146 2.36 20.02 -7.37
N LEU A 147 2.53 18.74 -7.68
CA LEU A 147 3.37 18.32 -8.81
C LEU A 147 2.88 18.92 -10.13
N ARG A 148 1.57 19.01 -10.33
CA ARG A 148 0.97 19.67 -11.50
C ARG A 148 1.27 21.18 -11.53
N ALA A 149 1.17 21.84 -10.38
CA ALA A 149 1.50 23.27 -10.26
C ALA A 149 2.98 23.54 -10.54
N ASP A 150 3.87 22.58 -10.21
CA ASP A 150 5.29 22.62 -10.57
C ASP A 150 5.55 22.30 -12.06
N GLY A 151 4.49 22.13 -12.87
CA GLY A 151 4.54 21.93 -14.32
C GLY A 151 4.67 20.46 -14.76
N HIS A 152 4.64 19.50 -13.85
CA HIS A 152 4.70 18.08 -14.23
C HIS A 152 3.40 17.65 -14.95
N PRO A 153 3.49 16.89 -16.08
CA PRO A 153 2.32 16.42 -16.83
C PRO A 153 1.63 15.23 -16.12
N ILE A 154 1.34 15.38 -14.84
CA ILE A 154 0.75 14.35 -13.99
C ILE A 154 -0.70 14.70 -13.65
N GLY A 155 -1.55 13.70 -13.49
CA GLY A 155 -2.93 13.84 -13.06
C GLY A 155 -3.37 12.64 -12.23
N TYR A 156 -4.59 12.67 -11.74
CA TYR A 156 -5.17 11.56 -10.99
C TYR A 156 -5.23 10.30 -11.84
N GLY A 157 -4.77 9.17 -11.30
CA GLY A 157 -4.64 7.90 -12.01
C GLY A 157 -3.35 7.74 -12.82
N SER A 158 -2.60 8.82 -13.07
CA SER A 158 -1.39 8.79 -13.92
C SER A 158 -0.33 7.83 -13.41
N ALA A 159 -0.06 7.83 -12.12
CA ALA A 159 0.97 6.98 -11.53
C ALA A 159 0.47 5.59 -11.14
N GLY A 160 -0.81 5.29 -11.42
CA GLY A 160 -1.41 3.97 -11.23
C GLY A 160 -2.09 3.78 -9.88
N GLU A 161 -2.35 4.87 -9.15
CA GLU A 161 -3.16 4.80 -7.94
C GLU A 161 -4.61 4.43 -8.27
N ASN A 162 -5.20 3.64 -7.37
CA ASN A 162 -6.60 3.22 -7.45
C ASN A 162 -7.54 4.27 -6.87
N ILE A 163 -7.12 4.92 -5.78
CA ILE A 163 -7.95 5.91 -5.09
C ILE A 163 -7.10 7.13 -4.82
N THR A 164 -7.57 8.28 -5.29
CA THR A 164 -7.01 9.59 -5.00
C THR A 164 -7.82 10.20 -3.85
N ILE A 165 -7.13 10.59 -2.78
CA ILE A 165 -7.72 11.06 -1.53
C ILE A 165 -7.30 12.50 -1.30
N GLY A 166 -8.24 13.38 -0.91
CA GLY A 166 -7.99 14.75 -0.52
C GLY A 166 -8.38 15.02 0.93
N GLY A 167 -7.79 16.06 1.52
CA GLY A 167 -8.14 16.56 2.86
C GLY A 167 -7.50 15.81 4.02
N LEU A 168 -6.59 14.86 3.76
CA LEU A 168 -5.78 14.20 4.79
C LEU A 168 -4.35 14.77 4.80
N ASP A 169 -3.78 14.94 6.00
CA ASP A 169 -2.34 15.12 6.13
C ASP A 169 -1.61 13.87 5.61
N TRP A 170 -0.96 13.98 4.44
CA TRP A 170 -0.35 12.84 3.80
C TRP A 170 0.87 12.30 4.56
N ASP A 171 1.50 13.10 5.44
CA ASP A 171 2.55 12.62 6.35
C ASP A 171 2.00 11.62 7.38
N ALA A 172 0.72 11.72 7.70
CA ALA A 172 0.02 10.78 8.57
C ALA A 172 -0.38 9.48 7.87
N VAL A 173 -0.54 9.47 6.52
CA VAL A 173 -0.92 8.29 5.73
C VAL A 173 0.31 7.44 5.44
N ARG A 174 0.73 6.68 6.44
CA ARG A 174 1.96 5.87 6.42
C ARG A 174 1.70 4.42 6.84
N PRO A 175 2.64 3.49 6.59
CA PRO A 175 2.48 2.09 6.98
C PRO A 175 2.09 1.93 8.47
N GLY A 176 1.08 1.09 8.70
CA GLY A 176 0.49 0.83 10.02
C GLY A 176 -0.87 1.48 10.27
N VAL A 177 -1.26 2.51 9.51
CA VAL A 177 -2.57 3.17 9.70
C VAL A 177 -3.71 2.41 8.99
N GLN A 178 -4.92 2.59 9.51
CA GLN A 178 -6.15 2.12 8.89
C GLN A 178 -6.87 3.29 8.20
N LEU A 179 -7.50 2.98 7.07
CA LEU A 179 -8.35 3.92 6.33
C LEU A 179 -9.71 3.26 6.07
N GLN A 180 -10.77 4.01 6.34
CA GLN A 180 -12.10 3.73 5.84
C GLN A 180 -12.40 4.63 4.64
N LEU A 181 -12.75 4.03 3.50
CA LEU A 181 -13.00 4.70 2.23
C LEU A 181 -14.40 4.30 1.75
N GLY A 182 -15.40 5.15 1.96
CA GLY A 182 -16.80 4.75 1.81
C GLY A 182 -17.14 3.58 2.76
N THR A 183 -17.50 2.42 2.21
CA THR A 183 -17.75 1.19 2.98
C THR A 183 -16.57 0.23 3.01
N VAL A 184 -15.42 0.60 2.46
CA VAL A 184 -14.22 -0.23 2.40
C VAL A 184 -13.31 0.08 3.58
N THR A 185 -12.83 -0.92 4.31
CA THR A 185 -11.76 -0.76 5.29
C THR A 185 -10.46 -1.37 4.76
N CYS A 186 -9.36 -0.63 4.89
CA CYS A 186 -8.05 -1.10 4.46
C CYS A 186 -6.94 -0.61 5.41
N GLU A 187 -5.84 -1.36 5.47
CA GLU A 187 -4.65 -1.01 6.23
C GLU A 187 -3.48 -0.71 5.29
N VAL A 188 -2.79 0.39 5.52
CA VAL A 188 -1.58 0.75 4.80
C VAL A 188 -0.43 -0.14 5.29
N TRP A 189 0.19 -0.90 4.38
CA TRP A 189 1.27 -1.82 4.72
C TRP A 189 2.63 -1.38 4.21
N ALA A 190 2.69 -0.67 3.08
CA ALA A 190 3.96 -0.28 2.50
C ALA A 190 3.85 1.02 1.69
N TYR A 191 4.95 1.71 1.53
CA TYR A 191 5.08 2.72 0.49
C TYR A 191 5.19 2.07 -0.89
N ALA A 192 4.61 2.70 -1.89
CA ALA A 192 4.71 2.23 -3.27
C ALA A 192 5.99 2.75 -3.92
N VAL A 193 6.94 1.86 -4.13
CA VAL A 193 8.18 2.20 -4.83
C VAL A 193 7.87 2.66 -6.25
N PRO A 194 8.32 3.84 -6.67
CA PRO A 194 8.09 4.34 -8.03
C PRO A 194 8.86 3.50 -9.05
N CYS A 195 8.29 3.33 -10.23
CA CYS A 195 8.93 2.60 -11.31
C CYS A 195 9.17 3.50 -12.53
N LYS A 196 10.04 3.05 -13.44
CA LYS A 196 10.38 3.78 -14.67
C LYS A 196 9.15 4.18 -15.50
N LYS A 197 8.03 3.46 -15.40
CA LYS A 197 6.78 3.83 -16.09
C LYS A 197 6.22 5.18 -15.63
N ASN A 198 6.60 5.66 -14.44
CA ASN A 198 6.21 6.96 -13.92
C ASN A 198 7.04 8.12 -14.50
N ALA A 199 8.22 7.86 -15.12
CA ALA A 199 9.11 8.88 -15.66
C ALA A 199 8.42 9.85 -16.62
N ARG A 200 7.50 9.36 -17.44
CA ARG A 200 6.75 10.17 -18.43
C ARG A 200 5.81 11.22 -17.81
N TRP A 201 5.53 11.12 -16.54
CA TRP A 201 4.68 12.06 -15.80
C TRP A 201 5.47 13.15 -15.08
N LEU A 202 6.78 13.17 -15.27
CA LEU A 202 7.70 14.11 -14.64
C LEU A 202 8.54 14.80 -15.72
N LEU A 203 8.69 16.13 -15.63
CA LEU A 203 9.35 16.96 -16.65
C LEU A 203 10.76 16.48 -16.99
N ASP A 204 11.51 16.07 -15.95
CA ASP A 204 12.90 15.62 -16.08
C ASP A 204 13.01 14.08 -16.15
N GLY A 205 11.89 13.37 -16.11
CA GLY A 205 11.87 11.91 -16.06
C GLY A 205 12.35 11.31 -14.75
N ASP A 206 12.68 12.11 -13.74
CA ASP A 206 13.12 11.64 -12.42
C ASP A 206 11.94 11.08 -11.60
N PHE A 207 11.60 9.84 -11.90
CA PHE A 207 10.56 9.12 -11.13
C PHE A 207 10.99 8.80 -9.69
N GLY A 208 12.28 8.86 -9.37
CA GLY A 208 12.82 8.68 -8.03
C GLY A 208 12.31 9.73 -7.04
N ARG A 209 11.90 10.91 -7.51
CA ARG A 209 11.32 11.96 -6.64
C ARG A 209 10.03 11.54 -5.96
N LEU A 210 9.32 10.54 -6.48
CA LEU A 210 8.10 9.97 -5.87
C LEU A 210 8.41 8.91 -4.80
N HIS A 211 9.69 8.68 -4.47
CA HIS A 211 10.08 7.73 -3.43
C HIS A 211 9.86 8.35 -2.03
N HIS A 212 9.46 7.53 -1.07
CA HIS A 212 9.19 8.01 0.30
C HIS A 212 10.41 8.66 0.97
N ASP A 213 11.64 8.24 0.65
CA ASP A 213 12.88 8.85 1.15
C ASP A 213 13.10 10.30 0.65
N ARG A 214 12.28 10.76 -0.30
CA ARG A 214 12.35 12.12 -0.83
C ARG A 214 11.39 13.10 -0.14
N ALA A 215 10.68 12.66 0.90
CA ALA A 215 9.74 13.50 1.63
C ALA A 215 10.35 14.83 2.10
N ALA A 216 11.55 14.81 2.68
CA ALA A 216 12.22 16.03 3.13
C ALA A 216 12.51 17.00 1.97
N ALA A 217 12.95 16.50 0.82
CA ALA A 217 13.23 17.32 -0.37
C ALA A 217 11.95 17.87 -1.02
N PHE A 218 10.84 17.17 -0.88
CA PHE A 218 9.53 17.60 -1.35
C PHE A 218 8.82 18.54 -0.37
N GLY A 219 9.24 18.56 0.90
CA GLY A 219 8.62 19.35 1.98
C GLY A 219 7.37 18.65 2.56
N GLY A 220 7.38 17.33 2.65
CA GLY A 220 6.33 16.47 3.16
C GLY A 220 6.25 15.15 2.38
N ALA A 221 5.39 14.25 2.82
CA ALA A 221 5.21 12.96 2.19
C ALA A 221 4.78 13.10 0.73
N VAL A 222 5.44 12.37 -0.16
CA VAL A 222 5.23 12.42 -1.61
C VAL A 222 4.81 11.08 -2.18
N SER A 223 5.11 9.99 -1.49
CA SER A 223 4.90 8.63 -2.01
C SER A 223 3.44 8.21 -2.00
N ARG A 224 3.08 7.40 -2.98
CA ARG A 224 1.88 6.57 -2.91
C ARG A 224 2.06 5.50 -1.83
N VAL A 225 0.95 4.95 -1.34
CA VAL A 225 0.97 3.84 -0.40
C VAL A 225 0.20 2.63 -0.94
N TYR A 226 0.60 1.45 -0.51
CA TYR A 226 -0.13 0.21 -0.75
C TYR A 226 -0.90 -0.18 0.51
N ALA A 227 -2.15 -0.60 0.31
CA ALA A 227 -3.00 -1.08 1.37
C ALA A 227 -3.57 -2.47 1.09
N ARG A 228 -3.68 -3.29 2.15
CA ARG A 228 -4.48 -4.50 2.13
C ARG A 228 -5.92 -4.17 2.49
N VAL A 229 -6.87 -4.83 1.88
CA VAL A 229 -8.28 -4.74 2.24
C VAL A 229 -8.54 -5.59 3.47
N THR A 230 -9.16 -5.02 4.49
CA THR A 230 -9.60 -5.73 5.71
C THR A 230 -11.11 -5.94 5.75
N GLU A 231 -11.87 -5.06 5.07
CA GLU A 231 -13.31 -5.22 4.83
C GLU A 231 -13.63 -4.80 3.39
N PRO A 232 -14.12 -5.72 2.56
CA PRO A 232 -14.58 -5.40 1.21
C PRO A 232 -15.83 -4.51 1.23
N GLY A 233 -16.01 -3.71 0.17
CA GLY A 233 -17.14 -2.80 0.08
C GLY A 233 -17.23 -2.10 -1.25
N VAL A 234 -17.81 -0.91 -1.22
CA VAL A 234 -17.97 -0.02 -2.38
C VAL A 234 -17.37 1.32 -2.03
N VAL A 235 -16.73 1.96 -3.00
CA VAL A 235 -16.15 3.30 -2.91
C VAL A 235 -16.53 4.13 -4.13
N CYS A 236 -16.95 5.38 -3.87
CA CYS A 236 -17.31 6.37 -4.89
C CYS A 236 -16.53 7.68 -4.69
N PRO A 237 -16.28 8.46 -5.73
CA PRO A 237 -15.88 9.85 -5.56
C PRO A 237 -16.89 10.61 -4.67
N GLY A 238 -16.40 11.41 -3.73
CA GLY A 238 -17.19 12.13 -2.73
C GLY A 238 -17.42 11.38 -1.42
N ASP A 239 -17.14 10.08 -1.36
CA ASP A 239 -17.22 9.32 -0.11
C ASP A 239 -16.22 9.86 0.94
N PRO A 240 -16.55 9.76 2.23
CA PRO A 240 -15.59 10.07 3.29
C PRO A 240 -14.39 9.13 3.22
N ALA A 241 -13.21 9.71 3.44
CA ALA A 241 -11.95 9.01 3.65
C ALA A 241 -11.51 9.29 5.09
N VAL A 242 -11.65 8.30 5.97
CA VAL A 242 -11.36 8.45 7.40
C VAL A 242 -10.07 7.69 7.70
N LEU A 243 -9.05 8.42 8.18
CA LEU A 243 -7.87 7.84 8.77
C LEU A 243 -8.17 7.56 10.24
N GLU A 244 -7.98 6.30 10.64
CA GLU A 244 -8.21 5.85 12.01
C GLU A 244 -6.88 5.48 12.68
N PRO A 245 -6.74 5.77 13.99
CA PRO A 245 -5.56 5.38 14.76
C PRO A 245 -5.40 3.86 14.89
#